data_e48ee7cdeb3b129909cf277414f6da6a
#
_entry.id   e48ee7cdeb3b129909cf277414f6da6a
#
_cell.length_a   1.000
_cell.length_b   1.000
_cell.length_c   1.000
_cell.angle_alpha   90.00
_cell.angle_beta   90.00
_cell.angle_gamma   90.00
#
_symmetry.space_group_name_H-M   'P 1'
#
loop_
_entity.id
_entity.type
_entity.pdbx_description
1 polymer ?
#
loop_
_entity_poly.entity_id
_entity_poly.type
_entity_poly.pdbx_seq_one_letter_code
_entity_poly.pdbx_strand_id
1 'polypeptide(L)'
;GVQTCALPILTVVGMDDPLVGGIVDVFEAEGLRVFGPRKNAAILEGSKAFSKDLMKKYHIPTAAYETFTSPEEAKKYLETSKYPIVLKADGLALGKGVLICETKEDAMAGVNELMLDKKFGSAGNTIVVEEFMTGREVSVLSFVDGNTIKIMSSAQDHKRAKDGDQGLNTGGMGNFSPSPFYTDEVDAFCKKYVYQATVDAMKAEGRPFKGVIFFGLMLTPEGPKVLEYNARFGDPEAQVVLPRMKNDIIDVFEACIDGTLDQIDLQFEDNACVCVVLASDGYPLAYEKGFEITGMENFKDKDGYYLFHARSEERRV
;
A
#
# COMPACT_ATOMS: atom_id res chain seq x y z
N GLY A 1 10.37 38.34 -14.88
CA GLY A 1 10.64 36.93 -14.84
C GLY A 1 9.65 36.22 -15.74
N VAL A 2 10.12 35.59 -16.81
CA VAL A 2 9.27 34.73 -17.63
C VAL A 2 9.01 33.49 -16.76
N GLN A 3 7.81 33.40 -16.21
CA GLN A 3 7.30 32.19 -15.62
C GLN A 3 6.98 31.25 -16.78
N THR A 4 7.94 30.44 -17.17
CA THR A 4 7.66 29.28 -18.03
C THR A 4 6.81 28.34 -17.22
N CYS A 5 5.49 28.39 -17.36
CA CYS A 5 4.61 27.30 -16.98
C CYS A 5 4.97 26.12 -17.90
N ALA A 6 5.94 25.31 -17.48
CA ALA A 6 6.10 23.99 -18.06
C ALA A 6 4.85 23.20 -17.61
N LEU A 7 3.88 23.05 -18.49
CA LEU A 7 2.82 22.07 -18.29
C LEU A 7 3.51 20.71 -18.20
N PRO A 8 3.28 19.92 -17.16
CA PRO A 8 3.84 18.59 -17.07
C PRO A 8 3.37 17.76 -18.27
N ILE A 9 4.30 17.09 -18.94
CA ILE A 9 4.00 16.21 -20.07
C ILE A 9 3.28 14.95 -19.57
N LEU A 10 3.65 14.50 -18.37
CA LEU A 10 3.09 13.36 -17.67
C LEU A 10 3.02 13.67 -16.17
N THR A 11 1.89 13.37 -15.56
CA THR A 11 1.73 13.47 -14.11
C THR A 11 1.62 12.08 -13.50
N VAL A 12 2.41 11.81 -12.47
CA VAL A 12 2.35 10.57 -11.68
C VAL A 12 1.73 10.88 -10.32
N VAL A 13 0.63 10.22 -9.97
CA VAL A 13 -0.03 10.43 -8.69
C VAL A 13 0.42 9.35 -7.70
N GLY A 14 1.23 9.76 -6.71
CA GLY A 14 1.84 8.85 -5.74
C GLY A 14 1.15 8.80 -4.38
N MET A 15 0.03 9.53 -4.19
CA MET A 15 -0.67 9.64 -2.91
C MET A 15 -2.09 9.08 -3.00
N ASP A 16 -2.53 8.41 -1.93
CA ASP A 16 -3.83 7.77 -1.80
C ASP A 16 -5.00 8.77 -1.79
N ASP A 17 -4.94 9.82 -0.96
CA ASP A 17 -6.01 10.83 -0.83
C ASP A 17 -6.40 11.47 -2.18
N PRO A 18 -5.48 12.01 -3.01
CA PRO A 18 -5.81 12.53 -4.33
C PRO A 18 -6.40 11.48 -5.27
N LEU A 19 -5.90 10.23 -5.23
CA LEU A 19 -6.41 9.14 -6.07
C LEU A 19 -7.85 8.81 -5.72
N VAL A 20 -8.14 8.59 -4.45
CA VAL A 20 -9.50 8.33 -3.96
C VAL A 20 -10.40 9.55 -4.16
N GLY A 21 -9.83 10.75 -4.09
CA GLY A 21 -10.51 12.02 -4.41
C GLY A 21 -10.90 12.16 -5.89
N GLY A 22 -10.20 11.47 -6.81
CA GLY A 22 -10.50 11.47 -8.24
C GLY A 22 -9.68 12.44 -9.07
N ILE A 23 -8.45 12.77 -8.65
CA ILE A 23 -7.57 13.66 -9.39
C ILE A 23 -7.29 13.17 -10.82
N VAL A 24 -7.20 11.84 -11.01
CA VAL A 24 -6.96 11.23 -12.32
C VAL A 24 -8.12 11.54 -13.28
N ASP A 25 -9.35 11.41 -12.80
CA ASP A 25 -10.55 11.73 -13.60
C ASP A 25 -10.56 13.20 -14.06
N VAL A 26 -10.11 14.12 -13.18
CA VAL A 26 -10.00 15.55 -13.51
C VAL A 26 -8.95 15.80 -14.58
N PHE A 27 -7.77 15.20 -14.46
CA PHE A 27 -6.68 15.35 -15.44
C PHE A 27 -7.06 14.78 -16.81
N GLU A 28 -7.68 13.61 -16.83
CA GLU A 28 -8.15 12.98 -18.07
C GLU A 28 -9.25 13.83 -18.76
N ALA A 29 -10.15 14.43 -17.99
CA ALA A 29 -11.20 15.31 -18.53
C ALA A 29 -10.62 16.57 -19.21
N GLU A 30 -9.46 17.04 -18.74
CA GLU A 30 -8.71 18.16 -19.34
C GLU A 30 -7.73 17.70 -20.44
N GLY A 31 -7.74 16.42 -20.81
CA GLY A 31 -6.86 15.84 -21.83
C GLY A 31 -5.38 15.77 -21.42
N LEU A 32 -5.10 15.81 -20.10
CA LEU A 32 -3.75 15.73 -19.58
C LEU A 32 -3.37 14.26 -19.32
N ARG A 33 -2.13 13.89 -19.66
CA ARG A 33 -1.61 12.55 -19.39
C ARG A 33 -1.33 12.39 -17.89
N VAL A 34 -1.90 11.35 -17.32
CA VAL A 34 -1.78 11.06 -15.89
C VAL A 34 -1.67 9.55 -15.63
N PHE A 35 -0.74 9.18 -14.77
CA PHE A 35 -0.56 7.80 -14.30
C PHE A 35 -1.14 7.65 -12.91
N GLY A 36 -2.09 6.75 -12.77
CA GLY A 36 -2.79 6.40 -11.53
C GLY A 36 -4.19 5.88 -11.83
N PRO A 37 -4.83 5.20 -10.86
CA PRO A 37 -6.21 4.73 -11.01
C PRO A 37 -7.21 5.88 -10.97
N ARG A 38 -8.28 5.77 -11.77
CA ARG A 38 -9.46 6.62 -11.64
C ARG A 38 -10.11 6.41 -10.27
N LYS A 39 -10.91 7.39 -9.85
CA LYS A 39 -11.62 7.35 -8.57
C LYS A 39 -12.37 6.04 -8.33
N ASN A 40 -13.09 5.55 -9.35
CA ASN A 40 -13.87 4.31 -9.23
C ASN A 40 -12.99 3.06 -9.01
N ALA A 41 -11.74 3.07 -9.48
CA ALA A 41 -10.79 1.97 -9.28
C ALA A 41 -9.95 2.16 -8.01
N ALA A 42 -9.64 3.40 -7.62
CA ALA A 42 -8.94 3.72 -6.37
C ALA A 42 -9.71 3.30 -5.11
N ILE A 43 -11.00 2.95 -5.21
CA ILE A 43 -11.78 2.35 -4.14
C ILE A 43 -11.15 1.05 -3.62
N LEU A 44 -10.30 0.38 -4.40
CA LEU A 44 -9.57 -0.81 -3.99
C LEU A 44 -8.70 -0.54 -2.73
N GLU A 45 -8.18 0.68 -2.55
CA GLU A 45 -7.56 1.16 -1.31
C GLU A 45 -8.54 1.97 -0.47
N GLY A 46 -9.40 2.75 -1.12
CA GLY A 46 -10.32 3.68 -0.48
C GLY A 46 -11.41 3.04 0.38
N SER A 47 -11.70 1.74 0.19
CA SER A 47 -12.64 0.98 1.02
C SER A 47 -12.15 -0.44 1.25
N LYS A 48 -11.87 -0.76 2.51
CA LYS A 48 -11.49 -2.11 2.94
C LYS A 48 -12.65 -3.09 2.81
N ALA A 49 -13.88 -2.61 3.11
CA ALA A 49 -15.09 -3.40 2.94
C ALA A 49 -15.28 -3.81 1.47
N PHE A 50 -15.14 -2.86 0.54
CA PHE A 50 -15.19 -3.17 -0.90
C PHE A 50 -14.13 -4.19 -1.29
N SER A 51 -12.89 -4.02 -0.86
CA SER A 51 -11.79 -4.93 -1.20
C SER A 51 -12.05 -6.34 -0.69
N LYS A 52 -12.58 -6.46 0.54
CA LYS A 52 -12.94 -7.76 1.12
C LYS A 52 -14.08 -8.43 0.37
N ASP A 53 -15.13 -7.68 0.04
CA ASP A 53 -16.26 -8.19 -0.74
C ASP A 53 -15.81 -8.62 -2.15
N LEU A 54 -14.92 -7.84 -2.79
CA LEU A 54 -14.31 -8.21 -4.06
C LEU A 54 -13.55 -9.53 -3.95
N MET A 55 -12.67 -9.66 -2.96
CA MET A 55 -11.89 -10.89 -2.75
C MET A 55 -12.78 -12.09 -2.49
N LYS A 56 -13.81 -11.94 -1.66
CA LYS A 56 -14.78 -13.00 -1.36
C LYS A 56 -15.55 -13.42 -2.62
N LYS A 57 -16.05 -12.45 -3.38
CA LYS A 57 -16.83 -12.68 -4.61
C LYS A 57 -16.05 -13.41 -5.69
N TYR A 58 -14.76 -13.07 -5.84
CA TYR A 58 -13.90 -13.62 -6.88
C TYR A 58 -12.92 -14.69 -6.38
N HIS A 59 -13.15 -15.20 -5.17
CA HIS A 59 -12.38 -16.29 -4.55
C HIS A 59 -10.87 -16.00 -4.44
N ILE A 60 -10.50 -14.72 -4.22
CA ILE A 60 -9.13 -14.32 -3.97
C ILE A 60 -8.83 -14.60 -2.49
N PRO A 61 -7.75 -15.33 -2.16
CA PRO A 61 -7.44 -15.69 -0.77
C PRO A 61 -7.19 -14.48 0.11
N THR A 62 -7.93 -14.37 1.21
CA THR A 62 -7.81 -13.33 2.25
C THR A 62 -8.31 -13.84 3.58
N ALA A 63 -8.14 -13.06 4.66
CA ALA A 63 -8.68 -13.33 5.98
C ALA A 63 -10.21 -13.46 5.95
N ALA A 64 -10.77 -14.34 6.76
CA ALA A 64 -12.20 -14.32 7.04
C ALA A 64 -12.59 -12.99 7.67
N TYR A 65 -13.74 -12.45 7.30
CA TYR A 65 -14.14 -11.11 7.73
C TYR A 65 -15.66 -10.96 7.79
N GLU A 66 -16.09 -9.97 8.56
CA GLU A 66 -17.45 -9.42 8.55
C GLU A 66 -17.39 -7.89 8.61
N THR A 67 -18.39 -7.23 7.99
CA THR A 67 -18.45 -5.78 7.92
C THR A 67 -19.65 -5.27 8.73
N PHE A 68 -19.43 -4.20 9.51
CA PHE A 68 -20.44 -3.62 10.38
C PHE A 68 -20.54 -2.11 10.21
N THR A 69 -21.80 -1.63 10.12
CA THR A 69 -22.15 -0.21 10.15
C THR A 69 -22.83 0.19 11.47
N SER A 70 -23.21 -0.81 12.30
CA SER A 70 -23.78 -0.63 13.64
C SER A 70 -22.77 -1.07 14.71
N PRO A 71 -22.42 -0.18 15.66
CA PRO A 71 -21.57 -0.54 16.80
C PRO A 71 -22.17 -1.68 17.65
N GLU A 72 -23.48 -1.74 17.78
CA GLU A 72 -24.19 -2.74 18.57
C GLU A 72 -24.06 -4.13 17.92
N GLU A 73 -24.23 -4.20 16.59
CA GLU A 73 -24.09 -5.45 15.84
C GLU A 73 -22.63 -5.95 15.86
N ALA A 74 -21.67 -5.03 15.70
CA ALA A 74 -20.25 -5.34 15.81
C ALA A 74 -19.90 -5.92 17.18
N LYS A 75 -20.37 -5.28 18.27
CA LYS A 75 -20.14 -5.76 19.62
C LYS A 75 -20.78 -7.13 19.87
N LYS A 76 -22.02 -7.33 19.39
CA LYS A 76 -22.67 -8.62 19.48
C LYS A 76 -21.90 -9.74 18.78
N TYR A 77 -21.36 -9.48 17.58
CA TYR A 77 -20.52 -10.42 16.86
C TYR A 77 -19.24 -10.76 17.66
N LEU A 78 -18.60 -9.75 18.22
CA LEU A 78 -17.37 -9.88 19.00
C LEU A 78 -17.56 -10.65 20.31
N GLU A 79 -18.79 -10.77 20.84
CA GLU A 79 -19.05 -11.56 22.05
C GLU A 79 -18.70 -13.05 21.90
N THR A 80 -18.84 -13.57 20.68
CA THR A 80 -18.63 -14.99 20.37
C THR A 80 -17.43 -15.24 19.46
N SER A 81 -16.69 -14.18 19.11
CA SER A 81 -15.52 -14.26 18.24
C SER A 81 -14.33 -14.93 18.93
N LYS A 82 -13.42 -15.47 18.12
CA LYS A 82 -12.12 -15.97 18.59
C LYS A 82 -11.10 -14.82 18.61
N TYR A 83 -10.16 -14.88 19.55
CA TYR A 83 -9.12 -13.86 19.71
C TYR A 83 -7.73 -14.48 19.51
N PRO A 84 -6.72 -13.70 19.05
CA PRO A 84 -6.84 -12.29 18.67
C PRO A 84 -7.69 -12.06 17.43
N ILE A 85 -8.20 -10.82 17.26
CA ILE A 85 -9.01 -10.39 16.12
C ILE A 85 -8.56 -9.00 15.65
N VAL A 86 -8.82 -8.64 14.40
CA VAL A 86 -8.40 -7.35 13.83
C VAL A 86 -9.63 -6.51 13.49
N LEU A 87 -9.64 -5.26 13.97
CA LEU A 87 -10.64 -4.26 13.60
C LEU A 87 -9.99 -3.25 12.67
N LYS A 88 -10.62 -2.97 11.53
CA LYS A 88 -10.15 -1.99 10.55
C LYS A 88 -11.25 -0.97 10.26
N ALA A 89 -10.94 0.32 10.40
CA ALA A 89 -11.82 1.37 9.88
C ALA A 89 -11.88 1.30 8.35
N ASP A 90 -13.08 1.46 7.76
CA ASP A 90 -13.27 1.48 6.32
C ASP A 90 -12.93 2.87 5.76
N GLY A 91 -11.93 2.94 4.89
CA GLY A 91 -11.43 4.18 4.32
C GLY A 91 -9.96 4.45 4.59
N LEU A 92 -9.50 5.59 4.10
CA LEU A 92 -8.14 6.06 4.32
C LEU A 92 -7.99 6.54 5.77
N ALA A 93 -7.16 5.88 6.55
CA ALA A 93 -6.90 6.20 7.95
C ALA A 93 -5.39 6.35 8.22
N LEU A 94 -4.60 6.69 7.18
CA LEU A 94 -3.14 6.87 7.25
C LEU A 94 -2.42 5.68 7.91
N GLY A 95 -2.88 4.46 7.65
CA GLY A 95 -2.36 3.24 8.24
C GLY A 95 -2.65 3.06 9.75
N LYS A 96 -3.35 4.01 10.38
CA LYS A 96 -3.61 4.01 11.83
C LYS A 96 -4.98 3.45 12.21
N GLY A 97 -5.85 3.19 11.25
CA GLY A 97 -7.20 2.66 11.45
C GLY A 97 -7.27 1.14 11.62
N VAL A 98 -6.18 0.48 12.04
CA VAL A 98 -6.08 -0.97 12.25
C VAL A 98 -5.74 -1.23 13.71
N LEU A 99 -6.59 -2.00 14.40
CA LEU A 99 -6.43 -2.38 15.79
C LEU A 99 -6.36 -3.92 15.88
N ILE A 100 -5.28 -4.43 16.43
CA ILE A 100 -5.17 -5.84 16.81
C ILE A 100 -5.66 -5.95 18.24
N CYS A 101 -6.71 -6.73 18.45
CA CYS A 101 -7.37 -6.89 19.73
C CYS A 101 -7.07 -8.31 20.26
N GLU A 102 -6.29 -8.37 21.32
CA GLU A 102 -5.88 -9.65 21.94
C GLU A 102 -7.02 -10.24 22.78
N THR A 103 -7.89 -9.38 23.30
CA THR A 103 -8.99 -9.75 24.19
C THR A 103 -10.33 -9.19 23.67
N LYS A 104 -11.42 -9.70 24.24
CA LYS A 104 -12.76 -9.18 23.99
C LYS A 104 -12.89 -7.72 24.45
N GLU A 105 -12.30 -7.39 25.57
CA GLU A 105 -12.29 -6.06 26.15
C GLU A 105 -11.61 -5.06 25.23
N ASP A 106 -10.46 -5.44 24.66
CA ASP A 106 -9.76 -4.62 23.65
C ASP A 106 -10.63 -4.39 22.41
N ALA A 107 -11.31 -5.43 21.94
CA ALA A 107 -12.17 -5.33 20.76
C ALA A 107 -13.40 -4.44 21.02
N MET A 108 -14.00 -4.53 22.20
CA MET A 108 -15.12 -3.65 22.59
C MET A 108 -14.68 -2.20 22.69
N ALA A 109 -13.50 -1.94 23.26
CA ALA A 109 -12.90 -0.61 23.29
C ALA A 109 -12.57 -0.11 21.88
N GLY A 110 -12.04 -0.97 21.02
CA GLY A 110 -11.75 -0.68 19.62
C GLY A 110 -12.99 -0.25 18.82
N VAL A 111 -14.11 -0.94 19.00
CA VAL A 111 -15.38 -0.50 18.37
C VAL A 111 -15.79 0.89 18.84
N ASN A 112 -15.65 1.21 20.12
CA ASN A 112 -15.94 2.55 20.62
C ASN A 112 -15.02 3.58 19.97
N GLU A 113 -13.72 3.34 19.98
CA GLU A 113 -12.70 4.24 19.41
C GLU A 113 -12.95 4.50 17.91
N LEU A 114 -13.22 3.45 17.13
CA LEU A 114 -13.39 3.58 15.68
C LEU A 114 -14.74 4.16 15.30
N MET A 115 -15.85 3.66 15.88
CA MET A 115 -17.20 3.95 15.39
C MET A 115 -17.89 5.08 16.19
N LEU A 116 -17.70 5.16 17.51
CA LEU A 116 -18.40 6.12 18.38
C LEU A 116 -17.60 7.41 18.55
N ASP A 117 -16.33 7.30 18.89
CA ASP A 117 -15.45 8.48 19.10
C ASP A 117 -15.03 9.10 17.78
N LYS A 118 -15.28 8.41 16.66
CA LYS A 118 -14.96 8.86 15.30
C LYS A 118 -13.54 9.37 15.14
N LYS A 119 -12.58 8.70 15.77
CA LYS A 119 -11.15 9.06 15.74
C LYS A 119 -10.61 9.25 14.32
N PHE A 120 -11.20 8.54 13.34
CA PHE A 120 -10.84 8.62 11.92
C PHE A 120 -11.97 9.25 11.06
N GLY A 121 -12.80 10.10 11.67
CA GLY A 121 -13.89 10.78 10.96
C GLY A 121 -14.88 9.81 10.32
N SER A 122 -15.23 10.04 9.04
CA SER A 122 -16.19 9.21 8.32
C SER A 122 -15.69 7.79 8.05
N ALA A 123 -14.38 7.54 8.05
CA ALA A 123 -13.82 6.20 7.89
C ALA A 123 -14.26 5.22 9.00
N GLY A 124 -14.59 5.74 10.19
CA GLY A 124 -15.12 4.94 11.29
C GLY A 124 -16.62 4.66 11.23
N ASN A 125 -17.35 5.12 10.20
CA ASN A 125 -18.78 4.80 10.06
C ASN A 125 -19.01 3.32 9.72
N THR A 126 -18.01 2.67 9.18
CA THR A 126 -17.99 1.24 8.85
C THR A 126 -16.70 0.64 9.36
N ILE A 127 -16.77 -0.55 9.95
CA ILE A 127 -15.59 -1.32 10.31
C ILE A 127 -15.62 -2.69 9.67
N VAL A 128 -14.43 -3.19 9.34
CA VAL A 128 -14.20 -4.58 8.94
C VAL A 128 -13.56 -5.30 10.11
N VAL A 129 -14.16 -6.39 10.53
CA VAL A 129 -13.66 -7.29 11.56
C VAL A 129 -13.06 -8.50 10.87
N GLU A 130 -11.77 -8.76 11.08
CA GLU A 130 -11.05 -9.83 10.39
C GLU A 130 -10.45 -10.83 11.38
N GLU A 131 -10.34 -12.10 10.97
CA GLU A 131 -9.50 -13.06 11.69
C GLU A 131 -8.05 -12.57 11.72
N PHE A 132 -7.39 -12.79 12.85
CA PHE A 132 -5.96 -12.50 12.95
C PHE A 132 -5.15 -13.57 12.22
N MET A 133 -4.46 -13.16 11.16
CA MET A 133 -3.58 -14.04 10.41
C MET A 133 -2.19 -14.06 11.03
N THR A 134 -1.59 -15.24 11.12
CA THR A 134 -0.18 -15.42 11.51
C THR A 134 0.65 -15.82 10.32
N GLY A 135 1.84 -15.26 10.22
CA GLY A 135 2.74 -15.54 9.09
C GLY A 135 3.80 -14.44 8.92
N ARG A 136 4.34 -14.35 7.72
CA ARG A 136 5.28 -13.29 7.35
C ARG A 136 4.62 -12.36 6.36
N GLU A 137 4.71 -11.08 6.62
CA GLU A 137 4.28 -10.06 5.67
C GLU A 137 5.31 -9.92 4.55
N VAL A 138 4.82 -9.82 3.32
CA VAL A 138 5.62 -9.52 2.13
C VAL A 138 4.84 -8.53 1.27
N SER A 139 5.53 -7.55 0.74
CA SER A 139 4.97 -6.56 -0.17
C SER A 139 5.31 -6.92 -1.61
N VAL A 140 4.32 -6.86 -2.50
CA VAL A 140 4.52 -7.03 -3.95
C VAL A 140 3.80 -5.91 -4.68
N LEU A 141 4.55 -5.11 -5.41
CA LEU A 141 4.01 -4.06 -6.25
C LEU A 141 3.84 -4.57 -7.69
N SER A 142 2.93 -3.96 -8.40
CA SER A 142 2.69 -4.30 -9.81
C SER A 142 2.27 -3.09 -10.62
N PHE A 143 2.62 -3.07 -11.90
CA PHE A 143 2.02 -2.18 -12.89
C PHE A 143 0.80 -2.84 -13.52
N VAL A 144 -0.24 -2.04 -13.77
CA VAL A 144 -1.52 -2.50 -14.33
C VAL A 144 -2.03 -1.50 -15.35
N ASP A 145 -2.55 -1.99 -16.49
CA ASP A 145 -3.11 -1.17 -17.58
C ASP A 145 -4.63 -1.34 -17.78
N GLY A 146 -5.28 -2.04 -16.85
CA GLY A 146 -6.71 -2.38 -16.94
C GLY A 146 -6.99 -3.81 -17.43
N ASN A 147 -6.01 -4.47 -18.03
CA ASN A 147 -6.09 -5.84 -18.54
C ASN A 147 -4.88 -6.67 -18.12
N THR A 148 -3.70 -6.11 -18.30
CA THR A 148 -2.41 -6.76 -18.05
C THR A 148 -1.86 -6.32 -16.71
N ILE A 149 -1.25 -7.25 -15.99
CA ILE A 149 -0.50 -6.98 -14.77
C ILE A 149 0.95 -7.44 -14.94
N LYS A 150 1.90 -6.60 -14.57
CA LYS A 150 3.34 -6.93 -14.52
C LYS A 150 3.83 -6.78 -13.09
N ILE A 151 4.30 -7.88 -12.53
CA ILE A 151 4.71 -7.97 -11.12
C ILE A 151 6.14 -7.46 -10.97
N MET A 152 6.36 -6.61 -9.98
CA MET A 152 7.69 -6.13 -9.61
C MET A 152 8.37 -7.12 -8.65
N SER A 153 9.64 -6.89 -8.37
CA SER A 153 10.37 -7.65 -7.35
C SER A 153 9.72 -7.49 -5.97
N SER A 154 9.65 -8.59 -5.21
CA SER A 154 9.09 -8.57 -3.85
C SER A 154 9.93 -7.70 -2.91
N ALA A 155 9.29 -7.20 -1.86
CA ALA A 155 9.93 -6.40 -0.83
C ALA A 155 9.43 -6.81 0.55
N GLN A 156 10.15 -6.45 1.59
CA GLN A 156 9.74 -6.72 2.96
C GLN A 156 10.02 -5.50 3.84
N ASP A 157 8.95 -4.93 4.37
CA ASP A 157 8.97 -3.78 5.25
C ASP A 157 9.15 -4.18 6.72
N HIS A 158 9.73 -3.27 7.51
CA HIS A 158 9.92 -3.37 8.95
C HIS A 158 9.15 -2.26 9.65
N LYS A 159 7.92 -2.58 10.06
CA LYS A 159 6.97 -1.58 10.57
C LYS A 159 7.19 -1.16 12.03
N ARG A 160 7.89 -1.97 12.84
CA ARG A 160 8.08 -1.69 14.25
C ARG A 160 9.22 -0.71 14.48
N ALA A 161 9.00 0.24 15.42
CA ALA A 161 9.94 1.33 15.68
C ALA A 161 11.24 0.92 16.38
N LYS A 162 11.28 -0.25 17.03
CA LYS A 162 12.40 -0.69 17.88
C LYS A 162 12.98 -2.02 17.41
N ASP A 163 14.21 -2.28 17.86
CA ASP A 163 14.91 -3.54 17.64
C ASP A 163 14.10 -4.76 18.08
N GLY A 164 14.32 -5.88 17.40
CA GLY A 164 13.65 -7.13 17.71
C GLY A 164 12.15 -7.15 17.39
N ASP A 165 11.73 -6.35 16.40
CA ASP A 165 10.31 -6.23 15.97
C ASP A 165 9.40 -5.79 17.13
N GLN A 166 9.84 -4.81 17.90
CA GLN A 166 9.15 -4.26 19.07
C GLN A 166 8.75 -2.80 18.89
N GLY A 167 7.92 -2.33 19.82
CA GLY A 167 7.44 -0.95 19.83
C GLY A 167 6.20 -0.74 18.97
N LEU A 168 5.92 0.52 18.67
CA LEU A 168 4.75 0.92 17.89
C LEU A 168 4.95 0.67 16.39
N ASN A 169 3.86 0.45 15.69
CA ASN A 169 3.85 0.47 14.23
C ASN A 169 4.16 1.88 13.72
N THR A 170 4.93 1.93 12.64
CA THR A 170 5.34 3.15 11.93
C THR A 170 4.88 3.08 10.47
N GLY A 171 5.27 4.06 9.67
CA GLY A 171 5.12 4.00 8.21
C GLY A 171 6.12 3.06 7.52
N GLY A 172 7.06 2.49 8.27
CA GLY A 172 8.19 1.66 7.81
C GLY A 172 9.50 2.26 8.29
N MET A 173 10.34 1.42 8.91
CA MET A 173 11.67 1.80 9.42
C MET A 173 12.79 1.35 8.50
N GLY A 174 12.46 0.64 7.46
CA GLY A 174 13.35 0.13 6.45
C GLY A 174 12.72 -1.00 5.69
N ASN A 175 13.33 -1.32 4.56
CA ASN A 175 12.81 -2.31 3.63
C ASN A 175 13.97 -2.97 2.90
N PHE A 176 13.77 -4.17 2.38
CA PHE A 176 14.70 -4.80 1.46
C PHE A 176 13.99 -5.54 0.34
N SER A 177 14.66 -5.68 -0.79
CA SER A 177 14.18 -6.38 -1.98
C SER A 177 15.33 -7.16 -2.63
N PRO A 178 15.12 -8.44 -3.06
CA PRO A 178 13.90 -9.22 -2.93
C PRO A 178 13.72 -9.79 -1.52
N SER A 179 12.47 -10.14 -1.16
CA SER A 179 12.22 -10.89 0.08
C SER A 179 12.60 -12.36 -0.09
N PRO A 180 13.44 -12.94 0.78
CA PRO A 180 13.82 -14.35 0.69
C PRO A 180 12.66 -15.32 1.03
N PHE A 181 11.56 -14.80 1.56
CA PHE A 181 10.36 -15.58 1.88
C PHE A 181 9.39 -15.65 0.71
N TYR A 182 9.58 -14.82 -0.31
CA TYR A 182 8.79 -14.85 -1.54
C TYR A 182 9.43 -15.83 -2.53
N THR A 183 9.13 -17.12 -2.31
CA THR A 183 9.67 -18.23 -3.12
C THR A 183 8.95 -18.36 -4.46
N ASP A 184 9.50 -19.17 -5.37
CA ASP A 184 8.87 -19.48 -6.66
C ASP A 184 7.48 -20.13 -6.49
N GLU A 185 7.28 -20.93 -5.43
CA GLU A 185 5.97 -21.54 -5.14
C GLU A 185 4.96 -20.48 -4.70
N VAL A 186 5.38 -19.51 -3.88
CA VAL A 186 4.55 -18.37 -3.47
C VAL A 186 4.18 -17.53 -4.69
N ASP A 187 5.15 -17.23 -5.55
CA ASP A 187 4.95 -16.46 -6.78
C ASP A 187 3.96 -17.16 -7.72
N ALA A 188 4.16 -18.47 -7.95
CA ALA A 188 3.28 -19.26 -8.79
C ALA A 188 1.85 -19.32 -8.26
N PHE A 189 1.69 -19.44 -6.93
CA PHE A 189 0.37 -19.38 -6.30
C PHE A 189 -0.29 -18.02 -6.48
N CYS A 190 0.44 -16.94 -6.20
CA CYS A 190 -0.09 -15.59 -6.30
C CYS A 190 -0.42 -15.19 -7.75
N LYS A 191 0.40 -15.59 -8.72
CA LYS A 191 0.09 -15.42 -10.15
C LYS A 191 -1.21 -16.10 -10.54
N LYS A 192 -1.46 -17.29 -10.01
CA LYS A 192 -2.65 -18.08 -10.33
C LYS A 192 -3.92 -17.59 -9.66
N TYR A 193 -3.85 -17.19 -8.39
CA TYR A 193 -5.03 -16.97 -7.57
C TYR A 193 -5.22 -15.54 -7.06
N VAL A 194 -4.21 -14.66 -7.20
CA VAL A 194 -4.24 -13.32 -6.61
C VAL A 194 -4.13 -12.23 -7.67
N TYR A 195 -3.02 -12.18 -8.39
CA TYR A 195 -2.66 -10.98 -9.17
C TYR A 195 -3.61 -10.73 -10.34
N GLN A 196 -3.63 -11.62 -11.31
CA GLN A 196 -4.52 -11.47 -12.47
C GLN A 196 -5.99 -11.53 -12.05
N ALA A 197 -6.32 -12.38 -11.06
CA ALA A 197 -7.68 -12.47 -10.53
C ALA A 197 -8.18 -11.13 -9.96
N THR A 198 -7.31 -10.33 -9.33
CA THR A 198 -7.66 -8.99 -8.84
C THR A 198 -7.97 -8.04 -10.00
N VAL A 199 -7.13 -8.02 -11.04
CA VAL A 199 -7.35 -7.16 -12.22
C VAL A 199 -8.64 -7.54 -12.95
N ASP A 200 -8.86 -8.83 -13.15
CA ASP A 200 -10.07 -9.36 -13.81
C ASP A 200 -11.33 -9.05 -12.99
N ALA A 201 -11.25 -9.18 -11.66
CA ALA A 201 -12.34 -8.83 -10.75
C ALA A 201 -12.68 -7.34 -10.83
N MET A 202 -11.70 -6.45 -10.77
CA MET A 202 -11.90 -5.01 -10.90
C MET A 202 -12.53 -4.65 -12.26
N LYS A 203 -12.07 -5.29 -13.33
CA LYS A 203 -12.64 -5.11 -14.67
C LYS A 203 -14.08 -5.60 -14.74
N ALA A 204 -14.39 -6.75 -14.15
CA ALA A 204 -15.74 -7.32 -14.12
C ALA A 204 -16.72 -6.44 -13.32
N GLU A 205 -16.24 -5.72 -12.30
CA GLU A 205 -17.02 -4.72 -11.55
C GLU A 205 -17.18 -3.37 -12.31
N GLY A 206 -16.70 -3.28 -13.56
CA GLY A 206 -16.75 -2.03 -14.34
C GLY A 206 -15.76 -0.95 -13.84
N ARG A 207 -14.70 -1.37 -13.13
CA ARG A 207 -13.69 -0.52 -12.50
C ARG A 207 -12.29 -0.88 -12.97
N PRO A 208 -11.99 -0.89 -14.30
CA PRO A 208 -10.66 -1.27 -14.78
C PRO A 208 -9.59 -0.42 -14.10
N PHE A 209 -8.60 -1.09 -13.51
CA PHE A 209 -7.55 -0.45 -12.75
C PHE A 209 -6.34 -0.15 -13.65
N LYS A 210 -5.90 1.11 -13.68
CA LYS A 210 -4.63 1.53 -14.30
C LYS A 210 -3.75 2.18 -13.26
N GLY A 211 -2.47 1.82 -13.21
CA GLY A 211 -1.55 2.37 -12.23
C GLY A 211 -0.78 1.29 -11.47
N VAL A 212 -0.47 1.53 -10.21
CA VAL A 212 0.20 0.57 -9.33
C VAL A 212 -0.79 -0.05 -8.37
N ILE A 213 -0.85 -1.38 -8.34
CA ILE A 213 -1.44 -2.13 -7.23
C ILE A 213 -0.32 -2.64 -6.34
N PHE A 214 -0.39 -2.27 -5.07
CA PHE A 214 0.42 -2.85 -4.01
C PHE A 214 -0.39 -3.96 -3.35
N PHE A 215 0.16 -5.15 -3.33
CA PHE A 215 -0.37 -6.31 -2.61
C PHE A 215 0.40 -6.47 -1.30
N GLY A 216 -0.25 -6.21 -0.18
CA GLY A 216 0.20 -6.69 1.12
C GLY A 216 -0.19 -8.15 1.27
N LEU A 217 0.78 -9.03 1.36
CA LEU A 217 0.57 -10.48 1.47
C LEU A 217 0.96 -10.97 2.86
N MET A 218 0.15 -11.86 3.43
CA MET A 218 0.52 -12.66 4.59
C MET A 218 0.82 -14.08 4.11
N LEU A 219 2.05 -14.52 4.29
CA LEU A 219 2.46 -15.90 4.01
C LEU A 219 2.11 -16.76 5.21
N THR A 220 0.89 -17.30 5.20
CA THR A 220 0.37 -18.14 6.29
C THR A 220 0.75 -19.62 6.10
N PRO A 221 0.62 -20.47 7.13
CA PRO A 221 0.81 -21.92 6.99
C PRO A 221 -0.13 -22.59 5.95
N GLU A 222 -1.31 -21.99 5.70
CA GLU A 222 -2.26 -22.49 4.70
C GLU A 222 -1.97 -21.94 3.29
N GLY A 223 -1.00 -21.06 3.13
CA GLY A 223 -0.62 -20.42 1.88
C GLY A 223 -0.73 -18.89 1.91
N PRO A 224 -0.35 -18.21 0.83
CA PRO A 224 -0.45 -16.77 0.72
C PRO A 224 -1.90 -16.27 0.76
N LYS A 225 -2.16 -15.23 1.57
CA LYS A 225 -3.44 -14.52 1.65
C LYS A 225 -3.20 -13.02 1.48
N VAL A 226 -4.10 -12.34 0.81
CA VAL A 226 -4.06 -10.87 0.70
C VAL A 226 -4.46 -10.25 2.03
N LEU A 227 -3.56 -9.46 2.59
CA LEU A 227 -3.78 -8.69 3.82
C LEU A 227 -4.50 -7.38 3.53
N GLU A 228 -4.02 -6.67 2.48
CA GLU A 228 -4.56 -5.41 2.02
C GLU A 228 -4.11 -5.09 0.58
N TYR A 229 -4.81 -4.14 -0.04
CA TYR A 229 -4.39 -3.48 -1.26
C TYR A 229 -4.08 -2.00 -1.01
N ASN A 230 -3.10 -1.47 -1.76
CA ASN A 230 -2.96 -0.03 -1.92
C ASN A 230 -2.93 0.29 -3.42
N ALA A 231 -3.45 1.46 -3.80
CA ALA A 231 -3.65 1.87 -5.19
C ALA A 231 -2.51 2.78 -5.70
N ARG A 232 -1.32 2.63 -5.12
CA ARG A 232 -0.15 3.49 -5.33
C ARG A 232 1.13 2.75 -4.96
N PHE A 233 2.28 3.39 -5.20
CA PHE A 233 3.56 2.89 -4.69
C PHE A 233 3.58 2.82 -3.16
N GLY A 234 4.36 1.88 -2.61
CA GLY A 234 4.65 1.80 -1.19
C GLY A 234 5.82 2.71 -0.79
N ASP A 235 5.82 3.14 0.45
CA ASP A 235 6.90 3.84 1.12
C ASP A 235 7.18 3.12 2.46
N PRO A 236 8.36 2.41 2.59
CA PRO A 236 9.59 2.53 1.81
C PRO A 236 9.84 1.43 0.74
N GLU A 237 8.82 0.76 0.19
CA GLU A 237 9.00 -0.28 -0.83
C GLU A 237 9.57 0.27 -2.14
N ALA A 238 9.11 1.44 -2.59
CA ALA A 238 9.58 2.07 -3.82
C ALA A 238 11.10 2.27 -3.79
N GLN A 239 11.67 2.63 -2.64
CA GLN A 239 13.09 2.90 -2.46
C GLN A 239 14.00 1.67 -2.61
N VAL A 240 13.43 0.46 -2.54
CA VAL A 240 14.20 -0.79 -2.72
C VAL A 240 13.84 -1.55 -3.99
N VAL A 241 12.66 -1.30 -4.55
CA VAL A 241 12.20 -1.99 -5.76
C VAL A 241 12.62 -1.23 -7.02
N LEU A 242 12.36 0.07 -7.08
CA LEU A 242 12.62 0.88 -8.28
C LEU A 242 14.10 1.01 -8.64
N PRO A 243 15.07 1.15 -7.70
CA PRO A 243 16.48 1.19 -8.04
C PRO A 243 17.01 -0.09 -8.70
N ARG A 244 16.28 -1.21 -8.59
CA ARG A 244 16.62 -2.49 -9.22
C ARG A 244 15.98 -2.68 -10.58
N MET A 245 15.03 -1.81 -10.98
CA MET A 245 14.34 -1.91 -12.26
C MET A 245 15.25 -1.49 -13.41
N LYS A 246 15.33 -2.29 -14.48
CA LYS A 246 16.16 -2.02 -15.67
C LYS A 246 15.45 -1.15 -16.71
N ASN A 247 14.13 -1.23 -16.74
CA ASN A 247 13.33 -0.47 -17.69
C ASN A 247 13.31 1.02 -17.36
N ASP A 248 13.20 1.88 -18.35
CA ASP A 248 12.81 3.27 -18.12
C ASP A 248 11.38 3.29 -17.56
N ILE A 249 11.23 3.93 -16.39
CA ILE A 249 9.94 3.95 -15.69
C ILE A 249 8.89 4.75 -16.47
N ILE A 250 9.30 5.74 -17.25
CA ILE A 250 8.39 6.55 -18.07
C ILE A 250 7.76 5.69 -19.17
N ASP A 251 8.54 4.85 -19.84
CA ASP A 251 8.02 3.92 -20.85
C ASP A 251 6.97 2.99 -20.25
N VAL A 252 7.20 2.51 -19.03
CA VAL A 252 6.24 1.65 -18.32
C VAL A 252 4.97 2.40 -17.95
N PHE A 253 5.08 3.65 -17.46
CA PHE A 253 3.92 4.48 -17.14
C PHE A 253 3.08 4.78 -18.40
N GLU A 254 3.73 5.12 -19.49
CA GLU A 254 3.05 5.35 -20.77
C GLU A 254 2.36 4.09 -21.27
N ALA A 255 3.01 2.94 -21.19
CA ALA A 255 2.40 1.65 -21.54
C ALA A 255 1.16 1.33 -20.67
N CYS A 256 1.18 1.67 -19.39
CA CYS A 256 0.00 1.53 -18.52
C CYS A 256 -1.15 2.45 -18.96
N ILE A 257 -0.86 3.71 -19.28
CA ILE A 257 -1.86 4.69 -19.73
C ILE A 257 -2.47 4.25 -21.06
N ASP A 258 -1.63 3.83 -22.00
CA ASP A 258 -2.01 3.51 -23.37
C ASP A 258 -2.59 2.08 -23.53
N GLY A 259 -2.50 1.23 -22.49
CA GLY A 259 -3.02 -0.13 -22.49
C GLY A 259 -2.17 -1.10 -23.31
N THR A 260 -0.87 -0.89 -23.33
CA THR A 260 0.13 -1.69 -24.07
C THR A 260 1.17 -2.33 -23.15
N LEU A 261 0.83 -2.51 -21.88
CA LEU A 261 1.73 -3.08 -20.88
C LEU A 261 2.13 -4.53 -21.17
N ASP A 262 1.34 -5.24 -21.96
CA ASP A 262 1.67 -6.60 -22.46
C ASP A 262 2.95 -6.61 -23.30
N GLN A 263 3.30 -5.51 -23.96
CA GLN A 263 4.50 -5.35 -24.79
C GLN A 263 5.77 -5.05 -23.97
N ILE A 264 5.63 -4.71 -22.69
CA ILE A 264 6.76 -4.42 -21.81
C ILE A 264 7.31 -5.74 -21.24
N ASP A 265 8.60 -5.99 -21.44
CA ASP A 265 9.36 -7.01 -20.71
C ASP A 265 9.97 -6.37 -19.47
N LEU A 266 9.24 -6.46 -18.33
CA LEU A 266 9.64 -5.85 -17.08
C LEU A 266 10.79 -6.64 -16.44
N GLN A 267 11.95 -5.99 -16.29
CA GLN A 267 13.18 -6.62 -15.81
C GLN A 267 13.75 -5.92 -14.58
N PHE A 268 14.37 -6.71 -13.71
CA PHE A 268 15.06 -6.26 -12.51
C PHE A 268 16.50 -6.78 -12.48
N GLU A 269 17.38 -6.06 -11.77
CA GLU A 269 18.71 -6.54 -11.48
C GLU A 269 18.68 -7.72 -10.51
N ASP A 270 19.67 -8.63 -10.62
CA ASP A 270 19.77 -9.81 -9.75
C ASP A 270 20.36 -9.48 -8.36
N ASN A 271 20.75 -8.22 -8.13
CA ASN A 271 21.24 -7.74 -6.84
C ASN A 271 20.12 -7.58 -5.80
N ALA A 272 20.49 -7.31 -4.57
CA ALA A 272 19.58 -6.89 -3.50
C ALA A 272 19.69 -5.39 -3.25
N CYS A 273 18.61 -4.78 -2.79
CA CYS A 273 18.58 -3.40 -2.32
C CYS A 273 18.04 -3.35 -0.88
N VAL A 274 18.65 -2.52 -0.05
CA VAL A 274 18.26 -2.30 1.35
C VAL A 274 18.05 -0.82 1.57
N CYS A 275 16.93 -0.45 2.16
CA CYS A 275 16.63 0.90 2.61
C CYS A 275 16.60 0.95 4.14
N VAL A 276 17.21 1.99 4.71
CA VAL A 276 17.14 2.28 6.15
C VAL A 276 16.54 3.67 6.32
N VAL A 277 15.48 3.76 7.12
CA VAL A 277 14.82 5.03 7.43
C VAL A 277 15.49 5.66 8.64
N LEU A 278 16.01 6.87 8.48
CA LEU A 278 16.53 7.70 9.57
C LEU A 278 15.38 8.62 10.03
N ALA A 279 14.98 8.49 11.28
CA ALA A 279 13.90 9.27 11.87
C ALA A 279 14.39 10.05 13.11
N SER A 280 13.73 11.19 13.41
CA SER A 280 13.96 11.93 14.64
C SER A 280 13.59 11.08 15.87
N ASP A 281 14.31 11.28 16.97
CA ASP A 281 14.02 10.60 18.23
C ASP A 281 12.57 10.87 18.69
N GLY A 282 11.93 9.83 19.23
CA GLY A 282 10.53 9.85 19.63
C GLY A 282 9.53 9.49 18.53
N TYR A 283 9.96 9.33 17.26
CA TYR A 283 9.08 8.83 16.19
C TYR A 283 8.54 7.41 16.55
N PRO A 284 7.25 7.08 16.32
CA PRO A 284 6.23 7.83 15.56
C PRO A 284 5.29 8.71 16.41
N LEU A 285 5.51 8.83 17.72
CA LEU A 285 4.60 9.56 18.61
C LEU A 285 4.84 11.07 18.57
N ALA A 286 5.76 11.53 19.41
CA ALA A 286 6.12 12.94 19.52
C ALA A 286 7.61 13.08 19.22
N TYR A 287 7.96 13.84 18.22
CA TYR A 287 9.34 14.07 17.80
C TYR A 287 9.54 15.52 17.37
N GLU A 288 10.72 16.02 17.60
CA GLU A 288 11.10 17.38 17.18
C GLU A 288 11.34 17.42 15.67
N LYS A 289 11.10 18.60 15.09
CA LYS A 289 11.24 18.87 13.66
C LYS A 289 12.22 20.02 13.44
N GLY A 290 12.73 20.13 12.20
CA GLY A 290 13.58 21.24 11.80
C GLY A 290 15.06 21.03 12.06
N PHE A 291 15.49 19.82 12.38
CA PHE A 291 16.92 19.48 12.43
C PHE A 291 17.55 19.60 11.05
N GLU A 292 18.75 20.14 11.01
CA GLU A 292 19.55 20.17 9.80
C GLU A 292 20.04 18.76 9.45
N ILE A 293 19.83 18.37 8.20
CA ILE A 293 20.35 17.10 7.67
C ILE A 293 21.71 17.40 7.03
N THR A 294 22.78 16.82 7.57
CA THR A 294 24.16 16.97 7.10
C THR A 294 24.74 15.65 6.65
N GLY A 295 25.89 15.69 5.94
CA GLY A 295 26.60 14.48 5.51
C GLY A 295 26.09 13.87 4.21
N MET A 296 25.10 14.48 3.53
CA MET A 296 24.60 13.99 2.25
C MET A 296 25.66 13.99 1.16
N GLU A 297 26.61 14.92 1.23
CA GLU A 297 27.78 15.02 0.35
C GLU A 297 28.66 13.76 0.38
N ASN A 298 28.65 13.00 1.48
CA ASN A 298 29.40 11.76 1.60
C ASN A 298 28.86 10.62 0.71
N PHE A 299 27.63 10.76 0.21
CA PHE A 299 26.98 9.79 -0.66
C PHE A 299 26.91 10.25 -2.12
N LYS A 300 27.22 11.52 -2.37
CA LYS A 300 27.28 12.06 -3.72
C LYS A 300 28.34 11.27 -4.51
N ASP A 301 27.97 10.87 -5.70
CA ASP A 301 28.84 10.11 -6.63
C ASP A 301 29.30 8.73 -6.12
N LYS A 302 28.69 8.18 -5.04
CA LYS A 302 28.86 6.79 -4.64
C LYS A 302 27.93 5.89 -5.41
N ASP A 303 28.49 5.05 -6.25
CA ASP A 303 27.73 4.06 -7.00
C ASP A 303 27.00 3.08 -6.05
N GLY A 304 25.73 2.80 -6.34
CA GLY A 304 24.89 1.92 -5.55
C GLY A 304 24.33 2.51 -4.25
N TYR A 305 24.53 3.82 -3.98
CA TYR A 305 23.93 4.52 -2.85
C TYR A 305 22.95 5.58 -3.32
N TYR A 306 21.76 5.57 -2.70
CA TYR A 306 20.67 6.49 -3.00
C TYR A 306 20.21 7.18 -1.72
N LEU A 307 19.93 8.49 -1.80
CA LEU A 307 19.34 9.26 -0.70
C LEU A 307 17.95 9.72 -1.14
N PHE A 308 16.96 9.35 -0.36
CA PHE A 308 15.58 9.76 -0.58
C PHE A 308 15.12 10.66 0.57
N HIS A 309 14.53 11.78 0.23
CA HIS A 309 13.99 12.72 1.19
C HIS A 309 12.54 12.39 1.52
N ALA A 310 12.25 12.13 2.80
CA ALA A 310 10.91 11.93 3.30
C ALA A 310 10.57 13.05 4.28
N ARG A 311 9.66 13.97 3.91
CA ARG A 311 9.23 15.12 4.71
C ARG A 311 10.36 16.06 5.14
N SER A 312 11.38 16.18 4.32
CA SER A 312 12.44 17.17 4.47
C SER A 312 12.19 18.36 3.53
N GLU A 313 12.66 19.54 3.92
CA GLU A 313 12.55 20.77 3.14
C GLU A 313 13.94 21.29 2.77
N GLU A 314 14.10 21.74 1.52
CA GLU A 314 15.27 22.50 1.12
C GLU A 314 15.05 23.96 1.49
N ARG A 315 15.83 24.51 2.41
CA ARG A 315 15.86 25.95 2.63
C ARG A 315 16.57 26.61 1.45
N ARG A 316 15.82 27.23 0.58
CA ARG A 316 16.40 28.21 -0.35
C ARG A 316 16.80 29.43 0.46
N VAL A 317 18.10 29.66 0.59
CA VAL A 317 18.70 30.88 1.15
C VAL A 317 18.50 32.04 0.17
#